data_c06328f1a5e02b811e93a02fcfdbd125
#
_entry.id   c06328f1a5e02b811e93a02fcfdbd125
#
_cell.length_a   1.000
_cell.length_b   1.000
_cell.length_c   1.000
_cell.angle_alpha   90.00
_cell.angle_beta   90.00
_cell.angle_gamma   90.00
#
_symmetry.space_group_name_H-M   'P 1'
#
loop_
_entity.id
_entity.type
_entity.pdbx_description
1 polymer ?
#
loop_
_entity_poly.entity_id
_entity_poly.type
_entity_poly.pdbx_seq_one_letter_code
_entity_poly.pdbx_strand_id
1 'polypeptide(L)'
;MITTVFVRAVLLGGLLAGVFVLSAMAEGFLFRSTIVGSNPNTVIGGVPSGGAPWTVQRGSAALNDDGRLRVEVRDLILPKLGNPGPVTNVSASLVCGGSGGTVVATTDPVPLSADGNAEIEAGIKLPDTCFGPIVLVRAAGFNGNLLPQAGPWIAATGFTSSSEHDDKDDKDRK
;
A
#
# COMPACT_ATOMS: atom_id res chain seq x y z
N MET A 1 67.51 -42.89 -42.31
CA MET A 1 67.16 -42.94 -40.90
C MET A 1 66.48 -41.61 -40.57
N ILE A 2 65.16 -41.60 -40.53
CA ILE A 2 64.36 -40.37 -40.30
C ILE A 2 63.71 -40.53 -38.89
N THR A 3 64.12 -39.71 -37.97
CA THR A 3 63.62 -39.73 -36.57
C THR A 3 62.44 -38.78 -36.49
N THR A 4 61.26 -39.30 -36.29
CA THR A 4 60.01 -38.55 -36.13
C THR A 4 59.84 -38.09 -34.70
N VAL A 5 59.83 -36.77 -34.43
CA VAL A 5 59.57 -36.19 -33.14
C VAL A 5 58.06 -35.92 -33.01
N PHE A 6 57.40 -36.63 -32.05
CA PHE A 6 56.00 -36.35 -31.68
C PHE A 6 55.96 -35.19 -30.68
N VAL A 7 55.39 -34.07 -31.11
CA VAL A 7 55.02 -32.94 -30.22
C VAL A 7 53.65 -33.21 -29.66
N ARG A 8 53.54 -33.45 -28.35
CA ARG A 8 52.27 -33.52 -27.62
C ARG A 8 51.82 -32.12 -27.27
N ALA A 9 50.75 -31.66 -27.92
CA ALA A 9 50.05 -30.42 -27.54
C ALA A 9 49.15 -30.71 -26.34
N VAL A 10 49.41 -30.07 -25.20
CA VAL A 10 48.54 -30.08 -24.01
C VAL A 10 47.59 -28.93 -24.16
N LEU A 11 46.30 -29.20 -24.39
CA LEU A 11 45.21 -28.24 -24.36
C LEU A 11 44.80 -28.00 -22.90
N LEU A 12 45.22 -26.86 -22.33
CA LEU A 12 44.66 -26.35 -21.07
C LEU A 12 43.30 -25.68 -21.39
N GLY A 13 42.23 -26.40 -21.13
CA GLY A 13 40.88 -25.86 -21.13
C GLY A 13 40.66 -25.00 -19.89
N GLY A 14 40.76 -23.69 -20.04
CA GLY A 14 40.38 -22.72 -18.98
C GLY A 14 38.84 -22.62 -18.85
N LEU A 15 38.29 -23.15 -17.74
CA LEU A 15 36.91 -23.00 -17.38
C LEU A 15 36.73 -21.57 -16.82
N LEU A 16 36.26 -20.63 -17.64
CA LEU A 16 35.82 -19.30 -17.21
C LEU A 16 34.44 -19.47 -16.55
N ALA A 17 34.43 -19.66 -15.23
CA ALA A 17 33.24 -19.55 -14.41
C ALA A 17 32.80 -18.07 -14.38
N GLY A 18 31.85 -17.70 -15.23
CA GLY A 18 31.22 -16.38 -15.19
C GLY A 18 30.42 -16.23 -13.89
N VAL A 19 30.93 -15.43 -12.98
CA VAL A 19 30.17 -15.03 -11.79
C VAL A 19 29.10 -14.04 -12.24
N PHE A 20 27.88 -14.51 -12.43
CA PHE A 20 26.72 -13.63 -12.56
C PHE A 20 26.44 -12.99 -11.19
N VAL A 21 26.89 -11.77 -11.00
CA VAL A 21 26.48 -10.93 -9.87
C VAL A 21 25.05 -10.51 -10.15
N LEU A 22 24.07 -11.22 -9.57
CA LEU A 22 22.71 -10.71 -9.48
C LEU A 22 22.75 -9.50 -8.52
N SER A 23 22.79 -8.30 -9.10
CA SER A 23 22.53 -7.08 -8.35
C SER A 23 21.07 -7.13 -7.92
N ALA A 24 20.80 -7.56 -6.68
CA ALA A 24 19.52 -7.36 -6.05
C ALA A 24 19.33 -5.84 -5.94
N MET A 25 18.51 -5.25 -6.78
CA MET A 25 18.03 -3.89 -6.63
C MET A 25 17.22 -3.90 -5.34
N ALA A 26 17.78 -3.39 -4.26
CA ALA A 26 17.03 -3.12 -3.04
C ALA A 26 16.02 -2.01 -3.40
N GLU A 27 14.75 -2.36 -3.56
CA GLU A 27 13.69 -1.36 -3.72
C GLU A 27 13.67 -0.49 -2.48
N GLY A 28 14.01 0.80 -2.63
CA GLY A 28 13.99 1.77 -1.55
C GLY A 28 12.54 2.10 -1.18
N PHE A 29 12.13 1.82 0.06
CA PHE A 29 10.84 2.26 0.56
C PHE A 29 10.98 3.64 1.20
N LEU A 30 10.24 4.62 0.70
CA LEU A 30 10.09 5.93 1.35
C LEU A 30 9.13 5.86 2.53
N PHE A 31 8.10 4.96 2.43
CA PHE A 31 7.02 4.92 3.38
C PHE A 31 6.35 3.54 3.37
N ARG A 32 6.03 3.04 4.56
CA ARG A 32 5.19 1.86 4.81
C ARG A 32 4.31 2.09 6.02
N SER A 33 3.03 1.72 5.92
CA SER A 33 2.10 1.84 7.04
C SER A 33 0.95 0.86 6.89
N THR A 34 0.28 0.58 8.00
CA THR A 34 -1.03 -0.05 8.01
C THR A 34 -2.11 0.95 7.59
N ILE A 35 -3.27 0.45 7.19
CA ILE A 35 -4.46 1.24 6.87
C ILE A 35 -5.56 0.90 7.84
N VAL A 36 -6.27 1.94 8.31
CA VAL A 36 -7.42 1.85 9.20
C VAL A 36 -8.63 2.52 8.56
N GLY A 37 -9.82 2.05 8.93
CA GLY A 37 -11.07 2.62 8.46
C GLY A 37 -11.33 4.01 9.01
N SER A 38 -12.17 4.77 8.33
CA SER A 38 -12.49 6.16 8.71
C SER A 38 -13.58 6.24 9.77
N ASN A 39 -13.49 7.29 10.60
CA ASN A 39 -14.63 7.81 11.34
C ASN A 39 -15.22 9.03 10.60
N PRO A 40 -16.53 9.28 10.72
CA PRO A 40 -17.16 10.44 10.11
C PRO A 40 -16.64 11.76 10.72
N ASN A 41 -16.84 12.85 9.98
CA ASN A 41 -16.49 14.24 10.39
C ASN A 41 -14.99 14.49 10.60
N THR A 42 -14.14 13.77 9.91
CA THR A 42 -12.68 13.99 9.92
C THR A 42 -12.23 14.51 8.56
N VAL A 43 -11.31 15.47 8.54
CA VAL A 43 -10.73 16.03 7.31
C VAL A 43 -9.23 15.74 7.31
N ILE A 44 -8.71 15.19 6.23
CA ILE A 44 -7.28 14.93 6.01
C ILE A 44 -6.91 15.45 4.61
N GLY A 45 -5.90 16.30 4.53
CA GLY A 45 -5.44 16.87 3.26
C GLY A 45 -6.52 17.67 2.51
N GLY A 46 -7.45 18.31 3.23
CA GLY A 46 -8.58 19.01 2.64
C GLY A 46 -9.70 18.07 2.15
N VAL A 47 -9.57 16.76 2.29
CA VAL A 47 -10.58 15.77 1.88
C VAL A 47 -11.41 15.36 3.10
N PRO A 48 -12.75 15.49 3.08
CA PRO A 48 -13.59 14.99 4.15
C PRO A 48 -13.64 13.46 4.16
N SER A 49 -13.86 12.88 5.35
CA SER A 49 -14.17 11.46 5.48
C SER A 49 -15.58 11.13 4.97
N GLY A 50 -15.84 9.86 4.71
CA GLY A 50 -17.18 9.35 4.46
C GLY A 50 -18.14 9.65 5.61
N GLY A 51 -19.44 9.77 5.31
CA GLY A 51 -20.50 10.13 6.28
C GLY A 51 -20.85 9.01 7.28
N ALA A 52 -20.26 7.82 7.15
CA ALA A 52 -20.43 6.67 8.03
C ALA A 52 -19.07 6.12 8.46
N PRO A 53 -18.97 5.43 9.61
CA PRO A 53 -17.75 4.74 10.00
C PRO A 53 -17.46 3.57 9.07
N TRP A 54 -16.18 3.38 8.74
CA TRP A 54 -15.66 2.28 7.97
C TRP A 54 -14.70 1.46 8.82
N THR A 55 -14.63 0.17 8.58
CA THR A 55 -13.63 -0.73 9.17
C THR A 55 -12.81 -1.41 8.10
N VAL A 56 -11.59 -1.76 8.44
CA VAL A 56 -10.66 -2.55 7.61
C VAL A 56 -10.14 -3.68 8.47
N GLN A 57 -10.26 -4.92 8.01
CA GLN A 57 -9.70 -6.06 8.75
C GLN A 57 -8.17 -6.09 8.58
N ARG A 58 -7.70 -5.90 7.35
CA ARG A 58 -6.28 -5.76 7.01
C ARG A 58 -6.11 -4.70 5.94
N GLY A 59 -5.14 -3.84 6.13
CA GLY A 59 -4.77 -2.85 5.14
C GLY A 59 -3.32 -2.45 5.26
N SER A 60 -2.68 -2.22 4.12
CA SER A 60 -1.30 -1.74 4.02
C SER A 60 -1.14 -0.75 2.89
N ALA A 61 -0.23 0.19 3.07
CA ALA A 61 0.26 1.08 2.04
C ALA A 61 1.78 1.06 2.02
N ALA A 62 2.36 1.04 0.83
CA ALA A 62 3.80 1.15 0.61
C ALA A 62 4.05 2.11 -0.56
N LEU A 63 5.02 3.01 -0.39
CA LEU A 63 5.48 3.94 -1.41
C LEU A 63 6.99 3.78 -1.56
N ASN A 64 7.43 3.50 -2.79
CA ASN A 64 8.83 3.36 -3.13
C ASN A 64 9.42 4.70 -3.61
N ASP A 65 10.74 4.78 -3.65
CA ASP A 65 11.49 5.95 -4.11
C ASP A 65 11.33 6.24 -5.62
N ASP A 66 10.94 5.24 -6.41
CA ASP A 66 10.57 5.37 -7.82
C ASP A 66 9.14 5.91 -8.05
N GLY A 67 8.39 6.18 -6.98
CA GLY A 67 7.00 6.63 -7.03
C GLY A 67 5.97 5.51 -7.15
N ARG A 68 6.36 4.24 -7.05
CA ARG A 68 5.41 3.13 -7.04
C ARG A 68 4.65 3.11 -5.72
N LEU A 69 3.36 3.38 -5.80
CA LEU A 69 2.41 3.29 -4.68
C LEU A 69 1.64 1.97 -4.78
N ARG A 70 1.73 1.16 -3.73
CA ARG A 70 0.90 -0.05 -3.56
C ARG A 70 0.02 0.12 -2.32
N VAL A 71 -1.28 -0.13 -2.48
CA VAL A 71 -2.26 -0.11 -1.40
C VAL A 71 -3.09 -1.38 -1.48
N GLU A 72 -3.19 -2.09 -0.39
CA GLU A 72 -4.05 -3.26 -0.27
C GLU A 72 -5.02 -3.06 0.90
N VAL A 73 -6.30 -3.37 0.68
CA VAL A 73 -7.32 -3.41 1.72
C VAL A 73 -8.12 -4.70 1.62
N ARG A 74 -8.44 -5.27 2.78
CA ARG A 74 -9.29 -6.44 2.93
C ARG A 74 -10.39 -6.14 3.96
N ASP A 75 -11.62 -6.53 3.61
CA ASP A 75 -12.82 -6.25 4.39
C ASP A 75 -12.95 -4.75 4.76
N LEU A 76 -12.77 -3.89 3.75
CA LEU A 76 -13.09 -2.45 3.84
C LEU A 76 -14.62 -2.32 3.72
N ILE A 77 -15.30 -2.27 4.84
CA ILE A 77 -16.76 -2.35 4.91
C ILE A 77 -17.37 -1.30 5.83
N LEU A 78 -18.67 -1.08 5.65
CA LEU A 78 -19.52 -0.39 6.59
C LEU A 78 -19.99 -1.39 7.66
N PRO A 79 -19.61 -1.27 8.94
CA PRO A 79 -19.89 -2.28 9.97
C PRO A 79 -21.38 -2.62 10.11
N LYS A 80 -22.26 -1.63 9.91
CA LYS A 80 -23.71 -1.84 10.00
C LYS A 80 -24.28 -2.66 8.83
N LEU A 81 -23.60 -2.69 7.69
CA LEU A 81 -24.04 -3.40 6.49
C LEU A 81 -23.31 -4.71 6.27
N GLY A 82 -22.11 -4.87 6.84
CA GLY A 82 -21.23 -6.01 6.59
C GLY A 82 -20.66 -6.05 5.16
N ASN A 83 -20.74 -4.95 4.41
CA ASN A 83 -20.24 -4.83 3.05
C ASN A 83 -19.94 -3.35 2.71
N PRO A 84 -19.32 -3.04 1.55
CA PRO A 84 -19.00 -1.67 1.15
C PRO A 84 -20.20 -0.76 0.83
N GLY A 85 -21.43 -1.27 0.91
CA GLY A 85 -22.63 -0.53 0.52
C GLY A 85 -22.61 -0.15 -0.96
N PRO A 86 -22.88 1.12 -1.30
CA PRO A 86 -22.94 1.56 -2.69
C PRO A 86 -21.55 1.80 -3.31
N VAL A 87 -20.46 1.76 -2.54
CA VAL A 87 -19.09 2.03 -3.05
C VAL A 87 -18.61 0.82 -3.85
N THR A 88 -18.32 1.04 -5.12
CA THR A 88 -17.89 -0.01 -6.06
C THR A 88 -16.48 0.17 -6.59
N ASN A 89 -15.88 1.36 -6.40
CA ASN A 89 -14.52 1.65 -6.82
C ASN A 89 -13.82 2.53 -5.79
N VAL A 90 -12.53 2.35 -5.70
CA VAL A 90 -11.65 3.13 -4.81
C VAL A 90 -10.43 3.65 -5.57
N SER A 91 -9.87 4.76 -5.09
CA SER A 91 -8.58 5.32 -5.51
C SER A 91 -7.71 5.58 -4.29
N ALA A 92 -6.40 5.60 -4.46
CA ALA A 92 -5.46 6.05 -3.44
C ALA A 92 -5.05 7.51 -3.68
N SER A 93 -4.94 8.30 -2.62
CA SER A 93 -4.37 9.66 -2.69
C SER A 93 -3.23 9.81 -1.70
N LEU A 94 -2.12 10.38 -2.15
CA LEU A 94 -1.00 10.78 -1.28
C LEU A 94 -1.22 12.21 -0.80
N VAL A 95 -1.20 12.39 0.51
CA VAL A 95 -1.23 13.69 1.19
C VAL A 95 0.16 13.95 1.77
N CYS A 96 0.68 15.16 1.59
CA CYS A 96 1.90 15.65 2.21
C CYS A 96 1.60 16.84 3.12
N GLY A 97 2.27 16.92 4.27
CA GLY A 97 2.02 17.94 5.30
C GLY A 97 1.17 17.45 6.47
N GLY A 98 1.07 16.14 6.65
CA GLY A 98 0.24 15.53 7.71
C GLY A 98 -1.26 15.75 7.46
N SER A 99 -2.08 15.71 8.52
CA SER A 99 -3.55 15.83 8.40
C SER A 99 -4.01 17.19 7.86
N GLY A 100 -3.27 18.27 8.14
CA GLY A 100 -3.52 19.61 7.61
C GLY A 100 -2.90 19.91 6.25
N GLY A 101 -2.24 18.91 5.65
CA GLY A 101 -1.55 19.04 4.37
C GLY A 101 -2.47 19.11 3.15
N THR A 102 -1.93 18.76 2.00
CA THR A 102 -2.67 18.75 0.72
C THR A 102 -2.48 17.42 -0.02
N VAL A 103 -3.47 17.04 -0.83
CA VAL A 103 -3.36 15.94 -1.77
C VAL A 103 -2.39 16.33 -2.89
N VAL A 104 -1.32 15.55 -3.07
CA VAL A 104 -0.28 15.79 -4.09
C VAL A 104 -0.39 14.85 -5.28
N ALA A 105 -1.00 13.68 -5.09
CA ALA A 105 -1.25 12.72 -6.16
C ALA A 105 -2.50 11.88 -5.85
N THR A 106 -3.18 11.42 -6.90
CA THR A 106 -4.32 10.48 -6.79
C THR A 106 -4.21 9.48 -7.95
N THR A 107 -4.42 8.20 -7.65
CA THR A 107 -4.39 7.10 -8.62
C THR A 107 -5.69 7.00 -9.38
N ASP A 108 -5.66 6.29 -10.49
CA ASP A 108 -6.87 5.86 -11.19
C ASP A 108 -7.74 4.97 -10.28
N PRO A 109 -9.07 4.94 -10.51
CA PRO A 109 -9.99 4.08 -9.80
C PRO A 109 -9.75 2.60 -10.09
N VAL A 110 -9.79 1.76 -9.04
CA VAL A 110 -9.83 0.30 -9.17
C VAL A 110 -11.14 -0.26 -8.57
N PRO A 111 -11.59 -1.43 -9.00
CA PRO A 111 -12.77 -2.06 -8.42
C PRO A 111 -12.59 -2.37 -6.92
N LEU A 112 -13.63 -2.15 -6.13
CA LEU A 112 -13.80 -2.66 -4.77
C LEU A 112 -14.76 -3.84 -4.83
N SER A 113 -14.34 -5.01 -4.37
CA SER A 113 -15.21 -6.20 -4.38
C SER A 113 -16.40 -6.04 -3.43
N ALA A 114 -17.40 -6.89 -3.57
CA ALA A 114 -18.56 -6.93 -2.66
C ALA A 114 -18.16 -7.22 -1.20
N ASP A 115 -17.02 -7.88 -1.00
CA ASP A 115 -16.47 -8.17 0.32
C ASP A 115 -15.50 -7.07 0.81
N GLY A 116 -15.38 -5.96 0.10
CA GLY A 116 -14.51 -4.85 0.49
C GLY A 116 -13.02 -5.08 0.24
N ASN A 117 -12.66 -5.87 -0.77
CA ASN A 117 -11.27 -6.11 -1.13
C ASN A 117 -10.86 -5.26 -2.33
N ALA A 118 -9.71 -4.62 -2.25
CA ALA A 118 -9.09 -3.90 -3.37
C ALA A 118 -7.58 -3.93 -3.27
N GLU A 119 -6.93 -3.90 -4.43
CA GLU A 119 -5.50 -3.71 -4.59
C GLU A 119 -5.28 -2.59 -5.60
N ILE A 120 -4.53 -1.57 -5.20
CA ILE A 120 -4.15 -0.43 -6.03
C ILE A 120 -2.64 -0.52 -6.21
N GLU A 121 -2.18 -0.57 -7.46
CA GLU A 121 -0.77 -0.47 -7.81
C GLU A 121 -0.64 0.59 -8.91
N ALA A 122 0.09 1.67 -8.62
CA ALA A 122 0.21 2.78 -9.53
C ALA A 122 1.54 3.52 -9.37
N GLY A 123 2.08 4.04 -10.48
CA GLY A 123 3.14 5.02 -10.46
C GLY A 123 2.56 6.41 -10.24
N ILE A 124 3.02 7.11 -9.22
CA ILE A 124 2.62 8.49 -8.93
C ILE A 124 3.83 9.42 -9.04
N LYS A 125 3.59 10.66 -9.44
CA LYS A 125 4.64 11.68 -9.41
C LYS A 125 4.86 12.13 -7.97
N LEU A 126 6.08 11.93 -7.49
CA LEU A 126 6.49 12.37 -6.16
C LEU A 126 6.83 13.87 -6.16
N PRO A 127 6.48 14.62 -5.10
CA PRO A 127 7.05 15.94 -4.88
C PRO A 127 8.52 15.80 -4.39
N ASP A 128 9.32 16.84 -4.57
CA ASP A 128 10.71 16.86 -4.09
C ASP A 128 10.83 16.65 -2.57
N THR A 129 9.81 17.05 -1.83
CA THR A 129 9.75 16.90 -0.37
C THR A 129 8.32 16.60 0.08
N CYS A 130 8.15 15.62 0.95
CA CYS A 130 6.88 15.24 1.54
C CYS A 130 7.04 15.00 3.05
N PHE A 131 6.55 15.90 3.88
CA PHE A 131 6.54 15.74 5.32
C PHE A 131 5.25 15.05 5.77
N GLY A 132 5.34 14.10 6.71
CA GLY A 132 4.19 13.40 7.28
C GLY A 132 3.28 12.81 6.21
N PRO A 133 3.77 11.90 5.34
CA PRO A 133 2.98 11.31 4.27
C PRO A 133 1.79 10.53 4.84
N ILE A 134 0.61 10.75 4.28
CA ILE A 134 -0.61 10.00 4.57
C ILE A 134 -1.16 9.48 3.25
N VAL A 135 -1.51 8.20 3.20
CA VAL A 135 -2.23 7.61 2.07
C VAL A 135 -3.70 7.46 2.46
N LEU A 136 -4.57 8.03 1.65
CA LEU A 136 -6.02 7.93 1.77
C LEU A 136 -6.54 6.90 0.77
N VAL A 137 -7.45 6.03 1.19
CA VAL A 137 -8.31 5.24 0.30
C VAL A 137 -9.61 6.02 0.16
N ARG A 138 -9.95 6.41 -1.05
CA ARG A 138 -11.09 7.29 -1.36
C ARG A 138 -12.14 6.55 -2.16
N ALA A 139 -13.41 6.81 -1.90
CA ALA A 139 -14.48 6.34 -2.77
C ALA A 139 -14.34 6.97 -4.16
N ALA A 140 -14.30 6.13 -5.20
CA ALA A 140 -14.11 6.57 -6.59
C ALA A 140 -15.20 6.08 -7.54
N GLY A 141 -16.19 5.35 -7.03
CA GLY A 141 -17.38 4.94 -7.79
C GLY A 141 -18.50 4.50 -6.86
N PHE A 142 -19.73 4.70 -7.30
CA PHE A 142 -20.94 4.30 -6.60
C PHE A 142 -21.90 3.58 -7.54
N ASN A 143 -22.47 2.47 -7.09
CA ASN A 143 -23.46 1.67 -7.85
C ASN A 143 -22.98 1.35 -9.27
N GLY A 144 -21.70 1.04 -9.45
CA GLY A 144 -21.09 0.73 -10.73
C GLY A 144 -20.72 1.93 -11.61
N ASN A 145 -20.99 3.16 -11.17
CA ASN A 145 -20.64 4.38 -11.90
C ASN A 145 -19.40 5.03 -11.29
N LEU A 146 -18.39 5.30 -12.10
CA LEU A 146 -17.19 6.03 -11.68
C LEU A 146 -17.53 7.50 -11.40
N LEU A 147 -16.88 8.05 -10.38
CA LEU A 147 -16.93 9.48 -10.10
C LEU A 147 -15.96 10.23 -11.03
N PRO A 148 -16.27 11.46 -11.46
CA PRO A 148 -15.35 12.30 -12.24
C PRO A 148 -14.09 12.66 -11.46
N GLN A 149 -14.15 12.65 -10.13
CA GLN A 149 -13.04 12.83 -9.21
C GLN A 149 -13.24 11.94 -7.99
N ALA A 150 -12.12 11.50 -7.38
CA ALA A 150 -12.19 10.73 -6.14
C ALA A 150 -12.93 11.52 -5.05
N GLY A 151 -13.90 10.88 -4.44
CA GLY A 151 -14.79 11.43 -3.41
C GLY A 151 -14.16 11.48 -2.01
N PRO A 152 -14.97 11.30 -0.95
CA PRO A 152 -14.48 11.29 0.42
C PRO A 152 -13.53 10.12 0.68
N TRP A 153 -12.65 10.27 1.67
CA TRP A 153 -11.82 9.15 2.10
C TRP A 153 -12.59 8.24 3.06
N ILE A 154 -12.35 6.94 2.96
CA ILE A 154 -13.04 5.88 3.71
C ILE A 154 -12.07 5.02 4.51
N ALA A 155 -10.77 5.08 4.19
CA ALA A 155 -9.69 4.53 5.00
C ALA A 155 -8.41 5.35 4.80
N ALA A 156 -7.49 5.29 5.75
CA ALA A 156 -6.23 6.03 5.70
C ALA A 156 -5.12 5.27 6.41
N THR A 157 -3.87 5.62 6.11
CA THR A 157 -2.73 5.11 6.87
C THR A 157 -2.81 5.54 8.32
N GLY A 158 -2.60 4.59 9.22
CA GLY A 158 -2.70 4.77 10.65
C GLY A 158 -2.66 3.45 11.38
N PHE A 159 -2.91 3.49 12.69
CA PHE A 159 -3.04 2.29 13.53
C PHE A 159 -4.23 2.46 14.48
N THR A 160 -4.79 1.34 14.92
CA THR A 160 -5.71 1.29 16.06
C THR A 160 -4.99 0.60 17.21
N SER A 161 -4.91 1.24 18.37
CA SER A 161 -4.49 0.55 19.59
C SER A 161 -5.68 -0.23 20.14
N SER A 162 -5.62 -1.55 20.17
CA SER A 162 -6.52 -2.34 20.98
C SER A 162 -6.13 -2.12 22.44
N SER A 163 -6.90 -1.35 23.18
CA SER A 163 -6.85 -1.36 24.64
C SER A 163 -7.62 -2.57 25.13
N GLU A 164 -7.08 -3.78 24.94
CA GLU A 164 -7.44 -4.90 25.81
C GLU A 164 -6.78 -4.63 27.15
N HIS A 165 -7.46 -3.83 27.96
CA HIS A 165 -7.23 -3.83 29.38
C HIS A 165 -7.92 -5.10 29.89
N ASP A 166 -7.13 -6.16 30.10
CA ASP A 166 -7.53 -7.33 30.88
C ASP A 166 -7.77 -6.89 32.34
N ASP A 167 -8.96 -6.36 32.63
CA ASP A 167 -9.50 -6.24 33.99
C ASP A 167 -9.92 -7.62 34.50
N LYS A 168 -8.99 -8.56 34.54
CA LYS A 168 -9.14 -9.84 35.22
C LYS A 168 -7.94 -10.05 36.15
N ASP A 169 -7.94 -9.42 37.29
CA ASP A 169 -7.27 -9.95 38.48
C ASP A 169 -7.48 -9.01 39.68
N ASP A 170 -8.70 -8.91 40.18
CA ASP A 170 -8.90 -8.42 41.56
C ASP A 170 -10.19 -8.96 42.19
N LYS A 171 -10.47 -10.26 42.10
CA LYS A 171 -11.60 -10.88 42.84
C LYS A 171 -11.25 -12.04 43.74
N ASP A 172 -9.99 -12.37 43.95
CA ASP A 172 -9.60 -13.44 44.91
C ASP A 172 -8.63 -12.96 45.98
N ARG A 173 -8.98 -11.87 46.68
CA ARG A 173 -8.37 -11.51 47.96
C ARG A 173 -9.44 -11.00 48.94
N LYS A 174 -10.21 -11.96 49.48
CA LYS A 174 -10.85 -11.83 50.79
C LYS A 174 -10.86 -13.17 51.44
#